data_fbb088976422a605bd19d60691afde6a
#
_entry.id   fbb088976422a605bd19d60691afde6a
#
_cell.length_a   1.000
_cell.length_b   1.000
_cell.length_c   1.000
_cell.angle_alpha   90.00
_cell.angle_beta   90.00
_cell.angle_gamma   90.00
#
_symmetry.space_group_name_H-M   'P 1'
#
loop_
_entity.id
_entity.type
_entity.pdbx_description
1 polymer ?
#
loop_
_entity_poly.entity_id
_entity_poly.type
_entity_poly.pdbx_seq_one_letter_code
_entity_poly.pdbx_strand_id
1 'polypeptide(L)'
;MRSTLFFFLCFLSIASNAKEIKIGYIDTNQVVTSLTQYKQSIKLISNEFEPKKQELLDLFNHIELVRSKIDSIKKSNSNESIQTELTKLLNLEQSFKQETEFWQNKMNNRKIDLLKEIELTVNQTINEFALRENFDLILY
;
A
#
# COMPACT_ATOMS: atom_id res chain seq x y z
N MET A 1 62.22 48.20 -1.16
CA MET A 1 61.37 47.40 -0.24
C MET A 1 59.88 47.77 -0.27
N ARG A 2 59.37 48.70 -1.03
CA ARG A 2 57.93 49.07 -1.11
C ARG A 2 57.18 48.40 -2.23
N SER A 3 57.86 47.76 -3.20
CA SER A 3 57.25 47.11 -4.38
C SER A 3 56.87 45.64 -4.15
N THR A 4 57.51 44.94 -3.19
CA THR A 4 57.22 43.52 -2.89
C THR A 4 56.00 43.31 -2.00
N LEU A 5 55.57 44.33 -1.30
CA LEU A 5 54.38 44.25 -0.43
C LEU A 5 53.07 44.29 -1.25
N PHE A 6 53.11 44.93 -2.43
CA PHE A 6 51.93 45.07 -3.30
C PHE A 6 51.62 43.77 -4.07
N PHE A 7 52.62 42.92 -4.27
CA PHE A 7 52.43 41.64 -5.00
C PHE A 7 51.83 40.54 -4.09
N PHE A 8 51.98 40.69 -2.79
CA PHE A 8 51.43 39.71 -1.83
C PHE A 8 49.96 39.92 -1.55
N LEU A 9 49.43 41.14 -1.79
CA LEU A 9 48.01 41.47 -1.54
C LEU A 9 47.07 40.99 -2.66
N CYS A 10 47.61 40.74 -3.87
CA CYS A 10 46.81 40.22 -5.02
C CYS A 10 46.55 38.71 -4.99
N PHE A 11 47.24 37.97 -4.11
CA PHE A 11 47.09 36.50 -4.06
C PHE A 11 45.96 36.01 -3.12
N LEU A 12 45.32 36.93 -2.36
CA LEU A 12 44.29 36.59 -1.39
C LEU A 12 42.84 36.66 -1.96
N SER A 13 42.71 36.95 -3.25
CA SER A 13 41.37 36.99 -3.90
C SER A 13 41.05 35.70 -4.67
N ILE A 14 41.44 34.52 -4.13
CA ILE A 14 40.80 33.30 -4.56
C ILE A 14 39.43 33.31 -3.88
N ALA A 15 38.46 34.03 -4.46
CA ALA A 15 37.09 33.94 -4.11
C ALA A 15 36.70 32.45 -4.19
N SER A 16 36.53 31.81 -3.04
CA SER A 16 35.90 30.50 -2.96
C SER A 16 34.50 30.67 -3.53
N ASN A 17 34.31 30.32 -4.80
CA ASN A 17 32.98 30.04 -5.32
C ASN A 17 32.49 28.75 -4.65
N ALA A 18 32.16 28.84 -3.38
CA ALA A 18 31.40 27.80 -2.70
C ALA A 18 30.06 27.77 -3.41
N LYS A 19 29.88 26.82 -4.32
CA LYS A 19 28.57 26.57 -4.92
C LYS A 19 27.59 26.28 -3.77
N GLU A 20 26.57 27.10 -3.65
CA GLU A 20 25.51 26.86 -2.67
C GLU A 20 24.82 25.53 -2.99
N ILE A 21 24.84 24.59 -2.02
CA ILE A 21 24.23 23.28 -2.19
C ILE A 21 22.73 23.44 -2.05
N LYS A 22 21.99 23.14 -3.11
CA LYS A 22 20.52 23.19 -3.12
C LYS A 22 19.92 21.87 -2.68
N ILE A 23 19.35 21.82 -1.47
CA ILE A 23 18.74 20.63 -0.90
C ILE A 23 17.20 20.81 -0.91
N GLY A 24 16.49 19.77 -1.39
CA GLY A 24 15.04 19.65 -1.31
C GLY A 24 14.59 18.57 -0.33
N TYR A 25 13.37 18.69 0.16
CA TYR A 25 12.68 17.64 0.93
C TYR A 25 11.31 17.35 0.31
N ILE A 26 10.97 16.05 0.19
CA ILE A 26 9.68 15.58 -0.37
C ILE A 26 9.09 14.54 0.58
N ASP A 27 7.84 14.75 0.97
CA ASP A 27 7.03 13.69 1.60
C ASP A 27 6.42 12.80 0.50
N THR A 28 7.06 11.66 0.24
CA THR A 28 6.63 10.72 -0.79
C THR A 28 5.25 10.12 -0.51
N ASN A 29 4.87 9.94 0.76
CA ASN A 29 3.55 9.44 1.11
C ASN A 29 2.46 10.45 0.73
N GLN A 30 2.70 11.73 1.00
CA GLN A 30 1.78 12.79 0.60
C GLN A 30 1.66 12.89 -0.92
N VAL A 31 2.78 12.78 -1.64
CA VAL A 31 2.78 12.75 -3.11
C VAL A 31 1.96 11.59 -3.63
N VAL A 32 2.27 10.35 -3.21
CA VAL A 32 1.57 9.13 -3.66
C VAL A 32 0.06 9.23 -3.41
N THR A 33 -0.35 9.58 -2.19
CA THR A 33 -1.77 9.64 -1.83
C THR A 33 -2.54 10.77 -2.51
N SER A 34 -1.85 11.81 -2.97
CA SER A 34 -2.45 12.91 -3.74
C SER A 34 -2.67 12.55 -5.22
N LEU A 35 -1.93 11.57 -5.76
CA LEU A 35 -2.02 11.19 -7.18
C LEU A 35 -3.42 10.70 -7.55
N THR A 36 -3.98 11.26 -8.60
CA THR A 36 -5.26 10.80 -9.17
C THR A 36 -5.17 9.35 -9.62
N GLN A 37 -4.05 8.95 -10.21
CA GLN A 37 -3.76 7.58 -10.62
C GLN A 37 -3.85 6.59 -9.44
N TYR A 38 -3.26 6.91 -8.29
CA TYR A 38 -3.35 6.10 -7.08
C TYR A 38 -4.82 5.89 -6.66
N LYS A 39 -5.58 6.98 -6.56
CA LYS A 39 -7.01 6.92 -6.17
C LYS A 39 -7.85 6.09 -7.15
N GLN A 40 -7.61 6.26 -8.45
CA GLN A 40 -8.30 5.48 -9.49
C GLN A 40 -7.95 3.99 -9.41
N SER A 41 -6.67 3.66 -9.23
CA SER A 41 -6.22 2.27 -9.13
C SER A 41 -6.70 1.58 -7.87
N ILE A 42 -6.75 2.26 -6.72
CA ILE A 42 -7.37 1.71 -5.51
C ILE A 42 -8.87 1.44 -5.73
N LYS A 43 -9.58 2.33 -6.43
CA LYS A 43 -10.99 2.12 -6.78
C LYS A 43 -11.18 0.93 -7.71
N LEU A 44 -10.30 0.75 -8.70
CA LEU A 44 -10.34 -0.41 -9.60
C LEU A 44 -10.11 -1.72 -8.83
N ILE A 45 -9.12 -1.77 -7.94
CA ILE A 45 -8.88 -2.92 -7.08
C ILE A 45 -10.11 -3.20 -6.20
N SER A 46 -10.70 -2.18 -5.58
CA SER A 46 -11.92 -2.36 -4.78
C SER A 46 -13.06 -2.96 -5.60
N ASN A 47 -13.29 -2.45 -6.81
CA ASN A 47 -14.33 -2.96 -7.71
C ASN A 47 -14.04 -4.40 -8.19
N GLU A 48 -12.77 -4.75 -8.42
CA GLU A 48 -12.35 -6.11 -8.78
C GLU A 48 -12.69 -7.13 -7.69
N PHE A 49 -12.58 -6.73 -6.41
CA PHE A 49 -12.77 -7.61 -5.26
C PHE A 49 -14.20 -7.55 -4.67
N GLU A 50 -15.03 -6.59 -5.05
CA GLU A 50 -16.39 -6.43 -4.50
C GLU A 50 -17.29 -7.65 -4.74
N PRO A 51 -17.31 -8.30 -5.94
CA PRO A 51 -18.10 -9.53 -6.13
C PRO A 51 -17.69 -10.64 -5.16
N LYS A 52 -16.39 -10.79 -4.91
CA LYS A 52 -15.89 -11.82 -4.00
C LYS A 52 -16.22 -11.53 -2.54
N LYS A 53 -16.18 -10.28 -2.15
CA LYS A 53 -16.65 -9.85 -0.83
C LYS A 53 -18.11 -10.23 -0.62
N GLN A 54 -18.95 -10.05 -1.64
CA GLN A 54 -20.36 -10.43 -1.57
C GLN A 54 -20.54 -11.96 -1.44
N GLU A 55 -19.79 -12.76 -2.21
CA GLU A 55 -19.79 -14.22 -2.08
C GLU A 55 -19.38 -14.67 -0.66
N LEU A 56 -18.37 -14.03 -0.07
CA LEU A 56 -17.95 -14.34 1.31
C LEU A 56 -19.00 -13.95 2.34
N LEU A 57 -19.71 -12.84 2.12
CA LEU A 57 -20.86 -12.48 2.98
C LEU A 57 -21.99 -13.49 2.88
N ASP A 58 -22.30 -13.98 1.70
CA ASP A 58 -23.33 -15.00 1.49
C ASP A 58 -22.95 -16.32 2.17
N LEU A 59 -21.66 -16.72 2.05
CA LEU A 59 -21.14 -17.89 2.74
C LEU A 59 -21.21 -17.75 4.27
N PHE A 60 -20.84 -16.56 4.79
CA PHE A 60 -20.98 -16.26 6.21
C PHE A 60 -22.44 -16.34 6.68
N ASN A 61 -23.38 -15.75 5.95
CA ASN A 61 -24.80 -15.84 6.25
C ASN A 61 -25.30 -17.28 6.25
N HIS A 62 -24.80 -18.11 5.33
CA HIS A 62 -25.13 -19.54 5.30
C HIS A 62 -24.61 -20.27 6.54
N ILE A 63 -23.39 -19.97 7.00
CA ILE A 63 -22.85 -20.50 8.26
C ILE A 63 -23.78 -20.16 9.43
N GLU A 64 -24.19 -18.91 9.54
CA GLU A 64 -25.08 -18.46 10.63
C GLU A 64 -26.46 -19.17 10.59
N LEU A 65 -26.99 -19.41 9.40
CA LEU A 65 -28.24 -20.18 9.23
C LEU A 65 -28.04 -21.64 9.71
N VAL A 66 -26.94 -22.29 9.38
CA VAL A 66 -26.66 -23.67 9.83
C VAL A 66 -26.47 -23.71 11.35
N ARG A 67 -25.78 -22.73 11.94
CA ARG A 67 -25.66 -22.61 13.41
C ARG A 67 -26.98 -22.49 14.09
N SER A 68 -27.84 -21.60 13.60
CA SER A 68 -29.20 -21.41 14.11
C SER A 68 -30.04 -22.70 14.02
N LYS A 69 -29.90 -23.44 12.91
CA LYS A 69 -30.57 -24.73 12.73
C LYS A 69 -30.11 -25.77 13.75
N ILE A 70 -28.78 -25.87 13.98
CA ILE A 70 -28.21 -26.76 14.99
C ILE A 70 -28.77 -26.46 16.38
N ASP A 71 -28.84 -25.17 16.75
CA ASP A 71 -29.41 -24.76 18.04
C ASP A 71 -30.88 -25.11 18.20
N SER A 72 -31.65 -25.04 17.12
CA SER A 72 -33.06 -25.44 17.10
C SER A 72 -33.21 -26.96 17.28
N ILE A 73 -32.37 -27.77 16.61
CA ILE A 73 -32.36 -29.23 16.73
C ILE A 73 -31.97 -29.66 18.15
N LYS A 74 -30.97 -29.03 18.76
CA LYS A 74 -30.57 -29.29 20.16
C LYS A 74 -31.71 -29.09 21.14
N LYS A 75 -32.52 -28.07 20.93
CA LYS A 75 -33.72 -27.78 21.76
C LYS A 75 -34.83 -28.81 21.58
N SER A 76 -34.92 -29.48 20.44
CA SER A 76 -35.95 -30.47 20.11
C SER A 76 -35.59 -31.93 20.48
N ASN A 77 -34.41 -32.17 21.08
CA ASN A 77 -33.87 -33.52 21.43
C ASN A 77 -33.77 -34.53 20.27
N SER A 78 -33.63 -34.08 19.04
CA SER A 78 -33.47 -34.94 17.85
C SER A 78 -31.99 -35.19 17.56
N ASN A 79 -31.42 -36.32 17.99
CA ASN A 79 -30.00 -36.62 17.92
C ASN A 79 -29.50 -37.00 16.51
N GLU A 80 -30.34 -37.57 15.67
CA GLU A 80 -29.90 -38.17 14.38
C GLU A 80 -29.54 -37.11 13.32
N SER A 81 -30.12 -35.93 13.39
CA SER A 81 -29.89 -34.83 12.44
C SER A 81 -28.72 -33.91 12.82
N ILE A 82 -28.31 -33.89 14.08
CA ILE A 82 -27.26 -32.96 14.57
C ILE A 82 -25.91 -33.24 13.94
N GLN A 83 -25.50 -34.49 13.85
CA GLN A 83 -24.16 -34.85 13.35
C GLN A 83 -23.95 -34.43 11.88
N THR A 84 -24.97 -34.55 11.05
CA THR A 84 -24.95 -34.12 9.66
C THR A 84 -24.76 -32.59 9.54
N GLU A 85 -25.55 -31.84 10.35
CA GLU A 85 -25.45 -30.38 10.34
C GLU A 85 -24.13 -29.88 10.93
N LEU A 86 -23.56 -30.54 11.95
CA LEU A 86 -22.23 -30.23 12.49
C LEU A 86 -21.14 -30.46 11.45
N THR A 87 -21.18 -31.56 10.69
CA THR A 87 -20.23 -31.81 9.61
C THR A 87 -20.33 -30.76 8.51
N LYS A 88 -21.57 -30.37 8.16
CA LYS A 88 -21.83 -29.31 7.20
C LYS A 88 -21.26 -27.97 7.68
N LEU A 89 -21.50 -27.62 8.95
CA LEU A 89 -20.97 -26.41 9.55
C LEU A 89 -19.45 -26.36 9.49
N LEU A 90 -18.79 -27.45 9.90
CA LEU A 90 -17.33 -27.55 9.88
C LEU A 90 -16.76 -27.31 8.46
N ASN A 91 -17.35 -27.95 7.45
CA ASN A 91 -16.94 -27.79 6.06
C ASN A 91 -17.13 -26.35 5.56
N LEU A 92 -18.26 -25.70 5.89
CA LEU A 92 -18.52 -24.32 5.51
C LEU A 92 -17.54 -23.35 6.20
N GLU A 93 -17.27 -23.52 7.49
CA GLU A 93 -16.32 -22.70 8.25
C GLU A 93 -14.90 -22.84 7.69
N GLN A 94 -14.50 -24.07 7.36
CA GLN A 94 -13.19 -24.33 6.73
C GLN A 94 -13.09 -23.65 5.35
N SER A 95 -14.13 -23.77 4.53
CA SER A 95 -14.18 -23.13 3.21
C SER A 95 -14.14 -21.60 3.35
N PHE A 96 -14.91 -21.02 4.27
CA PHE A 96 -14.92 -19.59 4.53
C PHE A 96 -13.53 -19.08 4.93
N LYS A 97 -12.86 -19.79 5.84
CA LYS A 97 -11.52 -19.45 6.29
C LYS A 97 -10.53 -19.46 5.12
N GLN A 98 -10.49 -20.56 4.35
CA GLN A 98 -9.57 -20.72 3.22
C GLN A 98 -9.81 -19.66 2.13
N GLU A 99 -11.06 -19.41 1.78
CA GLU A 99 -11.43 -18.40 0.79
C GLU A 99 -11.08 -16.99 1.28
N THR A 100 -11.34 -16.67 2.54
CA THR A 100 -10.99 -15.37 3.13
C THR A 100 -9.50 -15.13 3.10
N GLU A 101 -8.68 -16.09 3.54
CA GLU A 101 -7.23 -16.00 3.55
C GLU A 101 -6.66 -15.86 2.12
N PHE A 102 -7.17 -16.66 1.19
CA PHE A 102 -6.74 -16.63 -0.21
C PHE A 102 -7.00 -15.25 -0.82
N TRP A 103 -8.22 -14.72 -0.66
CA TRP A 103 -8.60 -13.45 -1.27
C TRP A 103 -7.99 -12.23 -0.58
N GLN A 104 -7.77 -12.29 0.73
CA GLN A 104 -6.99 -11.26 1.43
C GLN A 104 -5.57 -11.17 0.89
N ASN A 105 -4.90 -12.32 0.75
CA ASN A 105 -3.54 -12.37 0.21
C ASN A 105 -3.49 -11.86 -1.24
N LYS A 106 -4.45 -12.25 -2.07
CA LYS A 106 -4.54 -11.79 -3.46
C LYS A 106 -4.73 -10.28 -3.54
N MET A 107 -5.63 -9.71 -2.72
CA MET A 107 -5.85 -8.27 -2.65
C MET A 107 -4.62 -7.51 -2.15
N ASN A 108 -3.94 -8.04 -1.12
CA ASN A 108 -2.73 -7.42 -0.59
C ASN A 108 -1.60 -7.42 -1.63
N ASN A 109 -1.38 -8.54 -2.33
CA ASN A 109 -0.40 -8.61 -3.40
C ASN A 109 -0.72 -7.60 -4.52
N ARG A 110 -1.98 -7.49 -4.92
CA ARG A 110 -2.40 -6.52 -5.94
C ARG A 110 -2.14 -5.07 -5.52
N LYS A 111 -2.33 -4.75 -4.21
CA LYS A 111 -1.99 -3.43 -3.66
C LYS A 111 -0.48 -3.18 -3.63
N ILE A 112 0.32 -4.20 -3.27
CA ILE A 112 1.79 -4.11 -3.25
C ILE A 112 2.32 -3.86 -4.67
N ASP A 113 1.82 -4.57 -5.66
CA ASP A 113 2.24 -4.39 -7.05
C ASP A 113 1.90 -2.98 -7.56
N LEU A 114 0.71 -2.48 -7.24
CA LEU A 114 0.31 -1.11 -7.54
C LEU A 114 1.26 -0.08 -6.91
N LEU A 115 1.58 -0.26 -5.62
CA LEU A 115 2.47 0.68 -4.92
C LEU A 115 3.85 0.70 -5.52
N LYS A 116 4.41 -0.46 -5.91
CA LYS A 116 5.70 -0.53 -6.61
C LYS A 116 5.69 0.22 -7.94
N GLU A 117 4.63 0.07 -8.72
CA GLU A 117 4.49 0.77 -10.00
C GLU A 117 4.43 2.29 -9.80
N ILE A 118 3.67 2.73 -8.81
CA ILE A 118 3.56 4.16 -8.48
C ILE A 118 4.88 4.71 -7.95
N GLU A 119 5.58 3.97 -7.07
CA GLU A 119 6.87 4.36 -6.52
C GLU A 119 7.91 4.59 -7.63
N LEU A 120 7.98 3.69 -8.60
CA LEU A 120 8.87 3.88 -9.77
C LEU A 120 8.55 5.18 -10.52
N THR A 121 7.28 5.45 -10.77
CA THR A 121 6.84 6.67 -11.47
C THR A 121 7.17 7.93 -10.65
N VAL A 122 6.94 7.90 -9.34
CA VAL A 122 7.25 9.01 -8.43
C VAL A 122 8.75 9.27 -8.39
N ASN A 123 9.57 8.23 -8.23
CA ASN A 123 11.02 8.37 -8.20
C ASN A 123 11.58 8.94 -9.51
N GLN A 124 11.08 8.50 -10.66
CA GLN A 124 11.44 9.08 -11.96
C GLN A 124 11.09 10.56 -12.02
N THR A 125 9.88 10.93 -11.63
CA THR A 125 9.43 12.33 -11.64
C THR A 125 10.25 13.21 -10.70
N ILE A 126 10.60 12.70 -9.51
CA ILE A 126 11.46 13.41 -8.54
C ILE A 126 12.85 13.65 -9.15
N ASN A 127 13.45 12.63 -9.78
CA ASN A 127 14.76 12.76 -10.41
C ASN A 127 14.74 13.77 -11.58
N GLU A 128 13.74 13.73 -12.44
CA GLU A 128 13.57 14.69 -13.53
C GLU A 128 13.40 16.11 -13.00
N PHE A 129 12.59 16.27 -11.94
CA PHE A 129 12.41 17.57 -11.27
C PHE A 129 13.73 18.08 -10.66
N ALA A 130 14.47 17.22 -9.96
CA ALA A 130 15.74 17.55 -9.35
C ALA A 130 16.75 18.08 -10.38
N LEU A 131 16.87 17.38 -11.51
CA LEU A 131 17.75 17.77 -12.61
C LEU A 131 17.33 19.11 -13.24
N ARG A 132 16.06 19.27 -13.52
CA ARG A 132 15.53 20.50 -14.14
C ARG A 132 15.71 21.72 -13.26
N GLU A 133 15.48 21.57 -11.97
CA GLU A 133 15.54 22.66 -10.99
C GLU A 133 16.92 22.81 -10.34
N ASN A 134 17.93 22.04 -10.78
CA ASN A 134 19.31 22.05 -10.28
C ASN A 134 19.40 21.81 -8.76
N PHE A 135 18.65 20.85 -8.23
CA PHE A 135 18.88 20.36 -6.87
C PHE A 135 20.10 19.46 -6.82
N ASP A 136 20.96 19.66 -5.82
CA ASP A 136 22.14 18.81 -5.59
C ASP A 136 21.77 17.57 -4.76
N LEU A 137 20.69 17.64 -3.94
CA LEU A 137 20.19 16.55 -3.12
C LEU A 137 18.67 16.70 -2.89
N ILE A 138 17.93 15.61 -2.99
CA ILE A 138 16.53 15.53 -2.53
C ILE A 138 16.45 14.42 -1.48
N LEU A 139 15.87 14.76 -0.31
CA LEU A 139 15.59 13.85 0.80
C LEU A 139 14.11 13.45 0.76
N TYR A 140 13.82 12.14 1.03
CA TYR A 140 12.46 11.58 1.09
C TYR A 140 12.40 10.32 1.95
#